data_80a4d629ad9ddb6ab425c528d7000743
#
_entry.id   80a4d629ad9ddb6ab425c528d7000743
#
_cell.length_a   1.000
_cell.length_b   1.000
_cell.length_c   1.000
_cell.angle_alpha   90.00
_cell.angle_beta   90.00
_cell.angle_gamma   90.00
#
_symmetry.space_group_name_H-M   'P 1'
#
loop_
_entity.id
_entity.type
_entity.pdbx_description
1 polymer ?
#
loop_
_entity_poly.entity_id
_entity_poly.type
_entity_poly.pdbx_seq_one_letter_code
_entity_poly.pdbx_strand_id
1 'polypeptide(L)'
;FVINEIPDLQPRIQVSLFNILQENDVQIRGFNFRMPLDIQFIFTANPEDYTNRGNIVTPLKDRIGSQILTHYPKTIEVSRKITDQENRTSSVARDNIHVPELAKNLIEQLAFEARNYEFVDTKSGVSARLTISAYEYMIASAERRMYQEGKESTTLRVSDFLSIIPAVNGKLELVYEGEQEGPYIVVLNLIGKTIKTMFGKYFPVAEAKKSKVNHYDMILSWFEKNKLELNNNLKDSEYSKQLNSVKGLSNFVDKHISSLDDKEKEFFMEFLLHGISENSLISKKYTSTSVDFKDLISDI
;
A
#
# COMPACT_ATOMS: atom_id res chain seq x y z
N PHE A 1 -8.41 31.33 6.57
CA PHE A 1 -7.22 31.05 7.38
C PHE A 1 -7.28 29.63 7.91
N VAL A 2 -6.21 28.85 7.77
CA VAL A 2 -6.16 27.46 8.21
C VAL A 2 -5.21 27.30 9.38
N ILE A 3 -5.65 26.67 10.46
CA ILE A 3 -4.82 26.29 11.60
C ILE A 3 -4.83 24.77 11.68
N ASN A 4 -3.68 24.18 11.38
CA ASN A 4 -3.51 22.72 11.47
C ASN A 4 -3.23 22.30 12.93
N GLU A 5 -3.74 21.12 13.27
CA GLU A 5 -3.49 20.45 14.56
C GLU A 5 -3.76 21.37 15.76
N ILE A 6 -4.96 21.95 15.78
CA ILE A 6 -5.34 22.91 16.82
C ILE A 6 -5.17 22.38 18.25
N PRO A 7 -5.30 21.08 18.58
CA PRO A 7 -5.02 20.55 19.93
C PRO A 7 -3.58 20.77 20.39
N ASP A 8 -2.61 20.92 19.47
CA ASP A 8 -1.20 21.14 19.80
C ASP A 8 -0.94 22.58 20.26
N LEU A 9 -1.86 23.50 20.00
CA LEU A 9 -1.73 24.88 20.50
C LEU A 9 -1.95 24.94 22.02
N GLN A 10 -1.05 25.63 22.69
CA GLN A 10 -1.21 25.87 24.13
C GLN A 10 -2.58 26.50 24.42
N PRO A 11 -3.26 26.11 25.52
CA PRO A 11 -4.59 26.64 25.87
C PRO A 11 -4.70 28.16 25.84
N ARG A 12 -3.65 28.87 26.27
CA ARG A 12 -3.60 30.34 26.25
C ARG A 12 -3.66 30.93 24.83
N ILE A 13 -3.11 30.21 23.83
CA ILE A 13 -3.14 30.64 22.42
C ILE A 13 -4.54 30.35 21.86
N GLN A 14 -5.11 29.21 22.18
CA GLN A 14 -6.50 28.89 21.81
C GLN A 14 -7.47 29.94 22.35
N VAL A 15 -7.29 30.40 23.60
CA VAL A 15 -8.11 31.46 24.22
C VAL A 15 -7.97 32.78 23.46
N SER A 16 -6.77 33.11 22.97
CA SER A 16 -6.58 34.39 22.24
C SER A 16 -7.34 34.42 20.90
N LEU A 17 -7.74 33.26 20.35
CA LEU A 17 -8.55 33.17 19.14
C LEU A 17 -10.02 33.54 19.37
N PHE A 18 -10.51 33.56 20.62
CA PHE A 18 -11.93 33.83 20.92
C PHE A 18 -12.37 35.18 20.42
N ASN A 19 -11.58 36.23 20.72
CA ASN A 19 -11.90 37.61 20.34
C ASN A 19 -11.92 37.75 18.81
N ILE A 20 -10.99 37.08 18.13
CA ILE A 20 -10.91 37.10 16.66
C ILE A 20 -12.13 36.42 16.04
N LEU A 21 -12.52 35.25 16.58
CA LEU A 21 -13.63 34.47 16.04
C LEU A 21 -15.01 35.09 16.30
N GLN A 22 -15.17 35.81 17.41
CA GLN A 22 -16.48 36.29 17.88
C GLN A 22 -16.65 37.81 17.69
N GLU A 23 -15.63 38.57 17.94
CA GLU A 23 -15.70 40.06 18.02
C GLU A 23 -14.93 40.75 16.92
N ASN A 24 -14.19 40.01 16.09
CA ASN A 24 -13.33 40.55 15.05
C ASN A 24 -12.33 41.58 15.57
N ASP A 25 -11.87 41.42 16.83
CA ASP A 25 -10.85 42.23 17.41
C ASP A 25 -9.64 41.43 17.89
N VAL A 26 -8.50 42.09 17.99
CA VAL A 26 -7.26 41.52 18.51
C VAL A 26 -6.75 42.39 19.64
N GLN A 27 -6.53 41.79 20.80
CA GLN A 27 -5.94 42.47 21.92
C GLN A 27 -4.41 42.33 21.91
N ILE A 28 -3.70 43.46 21.75
CA ILE A 28 -2.25 43.49 21.77
C ILE A 28 -1.80 44.38 22.93
N ARG A 29 -1.09 43.80 23.93
CA ARG A 29 -0.59 44.50 25.11
C ARG A 29 -1.66 45.34 25.85
N GLY A 30 -2.90 44.85 25.90
CA GLY A 30 -4.02 45.54 26.54
C GLY A 30 -4.77 46.54 25.68
N PHE A 31 -4.35 46.75 24.43
CA PHE A 31 -5.06 47.60 23.47
C PHE A 31 -5.90 46.73 22.53
N ASN A 32 -7.18 47.07 22.37
CA ASN A 32 -8.07 46.42 21.45
C ASN A 32 -7.95 47.05 20.07
N PHE A 33 -7.54 46.25 19.08
CA PHE A 33 -7.51 46.64 17.68
C PHE A 33 -8.69 45.98 16.96
N ARG A 34 -9.69 46.76 16.60
CA ARG A 34 -10.74 46.31 15.72
C ARG A 34 -10.23 46.23 14.30
N MET A 35 -10.32 45.04 13.70
CA MET A 35 -10.00 44.82 12.30
C MET A 35 -11.27 44.41 11.57
N PRO A 36 -11.63 45.03 10.43
CA PRO A 36 -12.69 44.54 9.59
C PRO A 36 -12.21 43.24 8.92
N LEU A 37 -12.33 42.12 9.65
CA LEU A 37 -11.89 40.81 9.17
C LEU A 37 -13.06 40.10 8.49
N ASP A 38 -12.94 39.86 7.19
CA ASP A 38 -13.76 38.90 6.46
C ASP A 38 -12.93 37.61 6.29
N ILE A 39 -12.86 36.81 7.35
CA ILE A 39 -12.00 35.62 7.39
C ILE A 39 -12.84 34.41 7.80
N GLN A 40 -12.77 33.38 6.97
CA GLN A 40 -13.22 32.05 7.38
C GLN A 40 -12.04 31.28 7.99
N PHE A 41 -12.27 30.73 9.18
CA PHE A 41 -11.31 29.87 9.84
C PHE A 41 -11.62 28.40 9.57
N ILE A 42 -10.58 27.62 9.27
CA ILE A 42 -10.62 26.19 9.14
C ILE A 42 -9.60 25.58 10.11
N PHE A 43 -10.03 24.65 10.91
CA PHE A 43 -9.18 23.95 11.89
C PHE A 43 -9.06 22.49 11.49
N THR A 44 -7.88 21.91 11.70
CA THR A 44 -7.70 20.45 11.62
C THR A 44 -7.35 19.88 12.99
N ALA A 45 -7.75 18.65 13.24
CA ALA A 45 -7.43 17.92 14.46
C ALA A 45 -7.51 16.43 14.18
N ASN A 46 -6.62 15.64 14.81
CA ASN A 46 -6.73 14.19 14.85
C ASN A 46 -7.45 13.77 16.14
N PRO A 47 -8.36 12.79 16.08
CA PRO A 47 -9.02 12.29 17.29
C PRO A 47 -8.06 11.77 18.36
N GLU A 48 -6.92 11.20 17.94
CA GLU A 48 -5.89 10.65 18.83
C GLU A 48 -5.13 11.73 19.60
N ASP A 49 -4.99 12.91 19.03
CA ASP A 49 -4.29 14.03 19.66
C ASP A 49 -5.03 14.53 20.91
N TYR A 50 -6.34 14.27 21.01
CA TYR A 50 -7.13 14.62 22.19
C TYR A 50 -6.74 13.87 23.48
N THR A 51 -6.03 12.76 23.35
CA THR A 51 -5.65 11.93 24.51
C THR A 51 -4.22 12.15 24.97
N ASN A 52 -3.29 12.52 24.05
CA ASN A 52 -1.86 12.51 24.31
C ASN A 52 -1.18 13.90 24.22
N ARG A 53 -1.70 14.84 23.42
CA ARG A 53 -1.00 16.11 23.13
C ARG A 53 -1.75 17.36 23.60
N GLY A 54 -3.03 17.29 23.88
CA GLY A 54 -3.84 18.42 24.33
C GLY A 54 -5.28 18.31 23.87
N ASN A 55 -6.11 19.17 24.43
CA ASN A 55 -7.54 19.24 24.11
C ASN A 55 -7.85 20.60 23.48
N ILE A 56 -8.81 20.65 22.59
CA ILE A 56 -9.45 21.90 22.21
C ILE A 56 -10.22 22.40 23.44
N VAL A 57 -9.89 23.59 23.90
CA VAL A 57 -10.60 24.17 25.07
C VAL A 57 -12.08 24.32 24.75
N THR A 58 -12.95 23.92 25.70
CA THR A 58 -14.40 23.89 25.51
C THR A 58 -14.98 25.18 24.93
N PRO A 59 -14.56 26.40 25.38
CA PRO A 59 -15.07 27.62 24.79
C PRO A 59 -14.69 27.84 23.32
N LEU A 60 -13.55 27.31 22.85
CA LEU A 60 -13.20 27.37 21.44
C LEU A 60 -14.04 26.41 20.62
N LYS A 61 -14.22 25.20 21.13
CA LYS A 61 -15.06 24.19 20.48
C LYS A 61 -16.49 24.67 20.25
N ASP A 62 -17.05 25.41 21.23
CA ASP A 62 -18.39 26.01 21.15
C ASP A 62 -18.52 27.07 20.04
N ARG A 63 -17.41 27.72 19.68
CA ARG A 63 -17.36 28.76 18.64
C ARG A 63 -17.09 28.25 17.22
N ILE A 64 -16.80 26.97 17.09
CA ILE A 64 -16.64 26.31 15.79
C ILE A 64 -18.03 25.97 15.24
N GLY A 65 -18.41 26.63 14.14
CA GLY A 65 -19.77 26.56 13.58
C GLY A 65 -20.13 25.20 12.97
N SER A 66 -19.15 24.40 12.55
CA SER A 66 -19.38 23.07 11.99
C SER A 66 -18.17 22.15 12.15
N GLN A 67 -18.43 20.86 12.22
CA GLN A 67 -17.41 19.82 12.29
C GLN A 67 -17.62 18.83 11.16
N ILE A 68 -16.54 18.58 10.39
CA ILE A 68 -16.51 17.58 9.33
C ILE A 68 -15.66 16.42 9.80
N LEU A 69 -16.26 15.24 9.88
CA LEU A 69 -15.54 14.01 10.17
C LEU A 69 -15.02 13.40 8.87
N THR A 70 -13.73 13.18 8.80
CA THR A 70 -13.10 12.45 7.70
C THR A 70 -13.14 10.95 7.98
N HIS A 71 -13.14 10.15 6.94
CA HIS A 71 -13.12 8.69 7.03
C HIS A 71 -12.24 8.09 5.92
N TYR A 72 -11.82 6.85 6.10
CA TYR A 72 -11.13 6.12 5.04
C TYR A 72 -11.99 5.97 3.77
N PRO A 73 -11.36 5.90 2.59
CA PRO A 73 -12.08 5.58 1.36
C PRO A 73 -12.79 4.23 1.52
N LYS A 74 -14.06 4.18 1.06
CA LYS A 74 -14.91 2.99 1.21
C LYS A 74 -14.67 1.94 0.13
N THR A 75 -14.12 2.33 -1.01
CA THR A 75 -13.87 1.45 -2.15
C THR A 75 -12.44 1.63 -2.68
N ILE A 76 -11.93 0.60 -3.34
CA ILE A 76 -10.62 0.61 -3.99
C ILE A 76 -10.54 1.73 -5.03
N GLU A 77 -11.60 1.95 -5.80
CA GLU A 77 -11.63 2.98 -6.85
C GLU A 77 -11.48 4.39 -6.29
N VAL A 78 -12.13 4.69 -5.16
CA VAL A 78 -11.98 5.99 -4.47
C VAL A 78 -10.58 6.13 -3.90
N SER A 79 -10.05 5.06 -3.28
CA SER A 79 -8.68 5.05 -2.74
C SER A 79 -7.64 5.30 -3.84
N ARG A 80 -7.78 4.64 -4.99
CA ARG A 80 -6.93 4.85 -6.16
C ARG A 80 -6.92 6.29 -6.65
N LYS A 81 -8.09 6.92 -6.76
CA LYS A 81 -8.18 8.33 -7.17
C LYS A 81 -7.38 9.24 -6.24
N ILE A 82 -7.38 8.95 -4.94
CA ILE A 82 -6.59 9.70 -3.95
C ILE A 82 -5.09 9.45 -4.19
N THR A 83 -4.67 8.19 -4.36
CA THR A 83 -3.28 7.85 -4.64
C THR A 83 -2.80 8.47 -5.95
N ASP A 84 -3.60 8.40 -7.01
CA ASP A 84 -3.28 8.99 -8.32
C ASP A 84 -3.15 10.52 -8.25
N GLN A 85 -3.98 11.19 -7.44
CA GLN A 85 -3.96 12.64 -7.26
C GLN A 85 -2.76 13.12 -6.44
N GLU A 86 -2.43 12.39 -5.36
CA GLU A 86 -1.50 12.86 -4.34
C GLU A 86 -0.07 12.33 -4.53
N ASN A 87 0.16 11.30 -5.38
CA ASN A 87 1.51 10.81 -5.61
C ASN A 87 2.39 11.83 -6.34
N ARG A 88 3.66 11.87 -5.95
CA ARG A 88 4.67 12.80 -6.47
C ARG A 88 5.62 12.15 -7.47
N THR A 89 5.16 11.11 -8.16
CA THR A 89 5.93 10.43 -9.20
C THR A 89 6.31 11.43 -10.31
N SER A 90 7.55 11.40 -10.77
CA SER A 90 8.03 12.27 -11.83
C SER A 90 7.29 12.01 -13.17
N SER A 91 7.21 13.01 -14.05
CA SER A 91 6.64 12.82 -15.38
C SER A 91 7.40 11.74 -16.16
N VAL A 92 8.72 11.72 -16.06
CA VAL A 92 9.58 10.72 -16.71
C VAL A 92 9.20 9.30 -16.26
N ALA A 93 9.01 9.08 -14.96
CA ALA A 93 8.61 7.77 -14.45
C ALA A 93 7.19 7.38 -14.90
N ARG A 94 6.25 8.33 -14.94
CA ARG A 94 4.87 8.08 -15.41
C ARG A 94 4.82 7.69 -16.89
N ASP A 95 5.64 8.30 -17.72
CA ASP A 95 5.65 8.07 -19.16
C ASP A 95 6.38 6.77 -19.54
N ASN A 96 7.38 6.38 -18.73
CA ASN A 96 8.30 5.30 -19.07
C ASN A 96 8.07 3.99 -18.28
N ILE A 97 7.30 4.03 -17.19
CA ILE A 97 7.01 2.84 -16.39
C ILE A 97 5.55 2.44 -16.59
N HIS A 98 5.35 1.30 -17.25
CA HIS A 98 4.01 0.71 -17.35
C HIS A 98 3.61 0.08 -16.01
N VAL A 99 2.47 0.52 -15.47
CA VAL A 99 1.91 0.03 -14.20
C VAL A 99 0.63 -0.74 -14.47
N PRO A 100 0.64 -2.07 -14.37
CA PRO A 100 -0.57 -2.88 -14.53
C PRO A 100 -1.68 -2.46 -13.56
N GLU A 101 -2.93 -2.50 -14.03
CA GLU A 101 -4.09 -2.17 -13.20
C GLU A 101 -4.18 -3.03 -11.92
N LEU A 102 -3.79 -4.31 -12.03
CA LEU A 102 -3.71 -5.19 -10.87
C LEU A 102 -2.71 -4.68 -9.83
N ALA A 103 -1.56 -4.14 -10.24
CA ALA A 103 -0.56 -3.59 -9.31
C ALA A 103 -1.13 -2.42 -8.50
N LYS A 104 -1.84 -1.51 -9.14
CA LYS A 104 -2.53 -0.40 -8.47
C LYS A 104 -3.57 -0.91 -7.47
N ASN A 105 -4.36 -1.90 -7.88
CA ASN A 105 -5.37 -2.50 -7.02
C ASN A 105 -4.76 -3.24 -5.82
N LEU A 106 -3.60 -3.88 -5.98
CA LEU A 106 -2.89 -4.55 -4.89
C LEU A 106 -2.43 -3.55 -3.81
N ILE A 107 -1.93 -2.39 -4.20
CA ILE A 107 -1.54 -1.35 -3.22
C ILE A 107 -2.74 -0.88 -2.40
N GLU A 108 -3.86 -0.62 -3.05
CA GLU A 108 -5.05 -0.18 -2.34
C GLU A 108 -5.62 -1.28 -1.45
N GLN A 109 -5.66 -2.53 -1.95
CA GLN A 109 -6.10 -3.68 -1.18
C GLN A 109 -5.19 -3.89 0.05
N LEU A 110 -3.89 -3.63 -0.06
CA LEU A 110 -2.96 -3.70 1.07
C LEU A 110 -3.41 -2.80 2.23
N ALA A 111 -3.81 -1.57 1.94
CA ALA A 111 -4.31 -0.65 2.95
C ALA A 111 -5.63 -1.11 3.56
N PHE A 112 -6.51 -1.74 2.78
CA PHE A 112 -7.76 -2.32 3.29
C PHE A 112 -7.50 -3.52 4.20
N GLU A 113 -6.56 -4.41 3.83
CA GLU A 113 -6.16 -5.54 4.66
C GLU A 113 -5.48 -5.06 5.96
N ALA A 114 -4.61 -4.04 5.87
CA ALA A 114 -3.90 -3.49 7.02
C ALA A 114 -4.86 -2.97 8.11
N ARG A 115 -5.96 -2.32 7.72
CA ARG A 115 -6.96 -1.78 8.65
C ARG A 115 -7.68 -2.84 9.49
N ASN A 116 -7.68 -4.09 9.01
CA ASN A 116 -8.33 -5.22 9.67
C ASN A 116 -7.33 -6.33 10.02
N TYR A 117 -6.05 -6.01 10.09
CA TYR A 117 -5.03 -7.00 10.38
C TYR A 117 -4.75 -7.07 11.87
N GLU A 118 -4.73 -8.28 12.43
CA GLU A 118 -4.62 -8.53 13.87
C GLU A 118 -3.37 -7.95 14.52
N PHE A 119 -2.28 -7.81 13.78
CA PHE A 119 -1.02 -7.22 14.24
C PHE A 119 -0.95 -5.69 14.12
N VAL A 120 -1.98 -5.05 13.58
CA VAL A 120 -2.05 -3.58 13.43
C VAL A 120 -2.96 -3.00 14.50
N ASP A 121 -2.50 -1.95 15.18
CA ASP A 121 -3.33 -1.25 16.15
C ASP A 121 -4.45 -0.48 15.46
N THR A 122 -5.67 -0.96 15.65
CA THR A 122 -6.87 -0.34 15.05
C THR A 122 -7.21 1.02 15.64
N LYS A 123 -6.69 1.35 16.84
CA LYS A 123 -6.93 2.66 17.48
C LYS A 123 -6.09 3.74 16.84
N SER A 124 -4.81 3.45 16.60
CA SER A 124 -3.90 4.36 15.90
C SER A 124 -4.20 4.44 14.41
N GLY A 125 -4.85 3.41 13.87
CA GLY A 125 -5.30 3.36 12.50
C GLY A 125 -4.17 3.13 11.48
N VAL A 126 -4.52 3.24 10.21
CA VAL A 126 -3.59 3.10 9.08
C VAL A 126 -3.51 4.43 8.34
N SER A 127 -2.33 5.02 8.25
CA SER A 127 -2.16 6.29 7.57
C SER A 127 -2.70 6.24 6.13
N ALA A 128 -3.52 7.22 5.75
CA ALA A 128 -3.96 7.37 4.36
C ALA A 128 -2.79 7.61 3.38
N ARG A 129 -1.62 8.01 3.89
CA ARG A 129 -0.38 8.17 3.10
C ARG A 129 0.31 6.83 2.78
N LEU A 130 -0.19 5.70 3.33
CA LEU A 130 0.41 4.38 3.10
C LEU A 130 0.40 4.05 1.60
N THR A 131 -0.74 4.15 0.93
CA THR A 131 -0.87 3.81 -0.49
C THR A 131 -0.06 4.73 -1.38
N ILE A 132 -0.02 6.03 -1.07
CA ILE A 132 0.77 7.02 -1.79
C ILE A 132 2.26 6.66 -1.72
N SER A 133 2.79 6.48 -0.49
CA SER A 133 4.20 6.13 -0.31
C SER A 133 4.54 4.77 -0.90
N ALA A 134 3.68 3.76 -0.73
CA ALA A 134 3.89 2.44 -1.33
C ALA A 134 3.96 2.52 -2.86
N TYR A 135 3.06 3.27 -3.49
CA TYR A 135 3.07 3.50 -4.93
C TYR A 135 4.39 4.15 -5.40
N GLU A 136 4.83 5.22 -4.72
CA GLU A 136 6.08 5.92 -5.05
C GLU A 136 7.30 5.02 -4.93
N TYR A 137 7.39 4.21 -3.87
CA TYR A 137 8.49 3.26 -3.68
C TYR A 137 8.52 2.15 -4.72
N MET A 138 7.35 1.65 -5.07
CA MET A 138 7.21 0.63 -6.12
C MET A 138 7.67 1.16 -7.48
N ILE A 139 7.25 2.37 -7.86
CA ILE A 139 7.68 3.03 -9.08
C ILE A 139 9.19 3.28 -9.05
N ALA A 140 9.74 3.77 -7.93
CA ALA A 140 11.18 4.00 -7.79
C ALA A 140 12.00 2.70 -7.93
N SER A 141 11.47 1.55 -7.49
CA SER A 141 12.11 0.25 -7.71
C SER A 141 12.21 -0.11 -9.19
N ALA A 142 11.11 0.05 -9.93
CA ALA A 142 11.09 -0.19 -11.37
C ALA A 142 11.97 0.80 -12.14
N GLU A 143 11.92 2.09 -11.76
CA GLU A 143 12.76 3.13 -12.35
C GLU A 143 14.25 2.84 -12.17
N ARG A 144 14.67 2.45 -10.97
CA ARG A 144 16.05 2.04 -10.69
C ARG A 144 16.48 0.88 -11.59
N ARG A 145 15.65 -0.16 -11.75
CA ARG A 145 15.91 -1.29 -12.65
C ARG A 145 16.04 -0.83 -14.09
N MET A 146 15.14 0.02 -14.55
CA MET A 146 15.17 0.61 -15.90
C MET A 146 16.51 1.29 -16.20
N TYR A 147 16.99 2.15 -15.29
CA TYR A 147 18.27 2.83 -15.43
C TYR A 147 19.47 1.87 -15.37
N GLN A 148 19.42 0.85 -14.50
CA GLN A 148 20.49 -0.15 -14.43
C GLN A 148 20.61 -0.98 -15.72
N GLU A 149 19.50 -1.20 -16.43
CA GLU A 149 19.50 -1.87 -17.72
C GLU A 149 19.83 -0.94 -18.90
N GLY A 150 19.88 0.37 -18.68
CA GLY A 150 20.05 1.36 -19.76
C GLY A 150 18.87 1.42 -20.72
N LYS A 151 17.65 1.13 -20.23
CA LYS A 151 16.41 1.16 -21.01
C LYS A 151 15.68 2.47 -20.88
N GLU A 152 14.86 2.80 -21.87
CA GLU A 152 13.98 3.97 -21.86
C GLU A 152 12.64 3.69 -21.20
N SER A 153 12.21 2.43 -21.12
CA SER A 153 10.96 2.03 -20.50
C SER A 153 11.03 0.65 -19.83
N THR A 154 10.19 0.42 -18.83
CA THR A 154 10.03 -0.87 -18.16
C THR A 154 8.61 -1.10 -17.71
N THR A 155 8.31 -2.32 -17.30
CA THR A 155 7.04 -2.67 -16.65
C THR A 155 7.29 -3.05 -15.19
N LEU A 156 6.35 -2.69 -14.33
CA LEU A 156 6.36 -3.07 -12.95
C LEU A 156 6.26 -4.59 -12.80
N ARG A 157 6.94 -5.14 -11.78
CA ARG A 157 6.92 -6.57 -11.43
C ARG A 157 6.26 -6.77 -10.05
N VAL A 158 5.76 -7.96 -9.76
CA VAL A 158 5.25 -8.26 -8.41
C VAL A 158 6.38 -8.19 -7.38
N SER A 159 7.59 -8.58 -7.75
CA SER A 159 8.79 -8.45 -6.91
C SER A 159 9.12 -7.00 -6.51
N ASP A 160 8.67 -5.99 -7.26
CA ASP A 160 8.82 -4.57 -6.87
C ASP A 160 8.05 -4.23 -5.59
N PHE A 161 7.03 -5.04 -5.21
CA PHE A 161 6.31 -4.89 -3.94
C PHE A 161 7.21 -5.09 -2.71
N LEU A 162 8.33 -5.78 -2.82
CA LEU A 162 9.26 -5.87 -1.70
C LEU A 162 9.88 -4.51 -1.34
N SER A 163 9.97 -3.60 -2.30
CA SER A 163 10.47 -2.24 -2.06
C SER A 163 9.56 -1.37 -1.21
N ILE A 164 8.26 -1.73 -1.10
CA ILE A 164 7.31 -0.94 -0.31
C ILE A 164 7.41 -1.20 1.19
N ILE A 165 8.07 -2.26 1.62
CA ILE A 165 8.13 -2.67 3.04
C ILE A 165 8.57 -1.51 3.96
N PRO A 166 9.65 -0.76 3.68
CA PRO A 166 10.04 0.36 4.52
C PRO A 166 8.98 1.48 4.57
N ALA A 167 8.28 1.73 3.44
CA ALA A 167 7.24 2.74 3.38
C ALA A 167 6.00 2.34 4.19
N VAL A 168 5.65 1.05 4.16
CA VAL A 168 4.51 0.50 4.91
C VAL A 168 4.83 0.47 6.41
N ASN A 169 6.01 0.00 6.82
CA ASN A 169 6.43 -0.01 8.21
C ASN A 169 6.33 1.38 8.88
N GLY A 170 6.66 2.44 8.15
CA GLY A 170 6.58 3.81 8.66
C GLY A 170 5.15 4.40 8.71
N LYS A 171 4.13 3.63 8.37
CA LYS A 171 2.74 4.07 8.25
C LYS A 171 1.75 3.17 9.00
N LEU A 172 2.26 2.13 9.66
CA LEU A 172 1.52 1.21 10.52
C LEU A 172 2.03 1.33 11.94
N GLU A 173 1.12 1.35 12.89
CA GLU A 173 1.43 1.09 14.29
C GLU A 173 1.03 -0.34 14.61
N LEU A 174 1.97 -1.08 15.19
CA LEU A 174 1.76 -2.49 15.50
C LEU A 174 1.31 -2.66 16.96
N VAL A 175 0.48 -3.66 17.20
CA VAL A 175 0.25 -4.14 18.55
C VAL A 175 1.48 -4.88 19.07
N TYR A 176 1.55 -5.13 20.37
CA TYR A 176 2.72 -5.77 21.01
C TYR A 176 3.11 -7.10 20.34
N GLU A 177 2.15 -7.93 19.99
CA GLU A 177 2.38 -9.21 19.30
C GLU A 177 2.99 -9.00 17.90
N GLY A 178 2.58 -7.95 17.19
CA GLY A 178 3.13 -7.57 15.90
C GLY A 178 4.57 -7.05 16.01
N GLU A 179 4.90 -6.31 17.07
CA GLU A 179 6.28 -5.89 17.35
C GLU A 179 7.19 -7.08 17.64
N GLN A 180 6.68 -8.08 18.35
CA GLN A 180 7.41 -9.34 18.65
C GLN A 180 7.67 -10.17 17.41
N GLU A 181 6.70 -10.31 16.51
CA GLU A 181 6.88 -10.97 15.20
C GLU A 181 7.91 -10.25 14.31
N GLY A 182 7.98 -8.95 14.45
CA GLY A 182 8.86 -8.07 13.71
C GLY A 182 8.17 -7.37 12.55
N PRO A 183 8.32 -6.03 12.44
CA PRO A 183 7.61 -5.21 11.45
C PRO A 183 7.80 -5.68 10.00
N TYR A 184 8.99 -6.17 9.67
CA TYR A 184 9.30 -6.70 8.34
C TYR A 184 8.44 -7.92 7.99
N ILE A 185 8.32 -8.87 8.91
CA ILE A 185 7.53 -10.09 8.72
C ILE A 185 6.04 -9.78 8.66
N VAL A 186 5.57 -8.88 9.52
CA VAL A 186 4.16 -8.42 9.51
C VAL A 186 3.78 -7.86 8.14
N VAL A 187 4.64 -7.03 7.53
CA VAL A 187 4.35 -6.46 6.21
C VAL A 187 4.45 -7.52 5.10
N LEU A 188 5.40 -8.46 5.17
CA LEU A 188 5.45 -9.58 4.23
C LEU A 188 4.16 -10.42 4.27
N ASN A 189 3.69 -10.74 5.47
CA ASN A 189 2.45 -11.48 5.68
C ASN A 189 1.24 -10.68 5.16
N LEU A 190 1.23 -9.37 5.36
CA LEU A 190 0.20 -8.48 4.85
C LEU A 190 0.18 -8.44 3.31
N ILE A 191 1.35 -8.38 2.66
CA ILE A 191 1.47 -8.51 1.20
C ILE A 191 0.93 -9.86 0.74
N GLY A 192 1.31 -10.95 1.40
CA GLY A 192 0.81 -12.29 1.10
C GLY A 192 -0.71 -12.38 1.20
N LYS A 193 -1.29 -11.87 2.30
CA LYS A 193 -2.74 -11.82 2.50
C LYS A 193 -3.43 -10.99 1.41
N THR A 194 -2.85 -9.87 1.01
CA THR A 194 -3.35 -9.02 -0.07
C THR A 194 -3.38 -9.77 -1.41
N ILE A 195 -2.29 -10.46 -1.75
CA ILE A 195 -2.20 -11.29 -2.95
C ILE A 195 -3.27 -12.38 -2.91
N LYS A 196 -3.40 -13.09 -1.78
CA LYS A 196 -4.41 -14.14 -1.60
C LYS A 196 -5.83 -13.63 -1.80
N THR A 197 -6.17 -12.48 -1.22
CA THR A 197 -7.50 -11.85 -1.37
C THR A 197 -7.78 -11.47 -2.83
N MET A 198 -6.80 -10.93 -3.54
CA MET A 198 -6.96 -10.53 -4.93
C MET A 198 -6.92 -11.71 -5.90
N PHE A 199 -6.22 -12.79 -5.54
CA PHE A 199 -6.04 -13.97 -6.40
C PHE A 199 -7.35 -14.56 -6.90
N GLY A 200 -8.32 -14.75 -6.01
CA GLY A 200 -9.63 -15.31 -6.36
C GLY A 200 -10.47 -14.48 -7.32
N LYS A 201 -10.09 -13.23 -7.60
CA LYS A 201 -10.75 -12.37 -8.60
C LYS A 201 -10.27 -12.65 -10.02
N TYR A 202 -9.09 -13.24 -10.18
CA TYR A 202 -8.43 -13.43 -11.47
C TYR A 202 -8.27 -14.92 -11.81
N PHE A 203 -8.08 -15.76 -10.79
CA PHE A 203 -7.81 -17.19 -10.97
C PHE A 203 -8.73 -18.05 -10.09
N PRO A 204 -9.01 -19.28 -10.50
CA PRO A 204 -9.78 -20.20 -9.67
C PRO A 204 -9.15 -20.37 -8.29
N VAL A 205 -9.98 -20.43 -7.25
CA VAL A 205 -9.49 -20.71 -5.90
C VAL A 205 -8.81 -22.07 -5.91
N ALA A 206 -7.59 -22.11 -5.45
CA ALA A 206 -6.82 -23.33 -5.34
C ALA A 206 -7.41 -24.18 -4.20
N GLU A 207 -8.21 -25.18 -4.55
CA GLU A 207 -8.71 -26.15 -3.58
C GLU A 207 -7.56 -27.06 -3.11
N ALA A 208 -7.31 -27.06 -1.80
CA ALA A 208 -6.32 -27.94 -1.19
C ALA A 208 -6.62 -29.40 -1.58
N LYS A 209 -5.68 -30.05 -2.26
CA LYS A 209 -5.48 -31.50 -2.57
C LYS A 209 -6.68 -32.50 -2.57
N LYS A 210 -7.93 -32.05 -2.38
CA LYS A 210 -9.11 -32.95 -2.28
C LYS A 210 -9.97 -33.05 -3.53
N SER A 211 -9.80 -32.21 -4.54
CA SER A 211 -10.51 -32.33 -5.80
C SER A 211 -9.71 -33.20 -6.77
N LYS A 212 -10.43 -34.07 -7.54
CA LYS A 212 -9.82 -34.96 -8.53
C LYS A 212 -9.18 -34.24 -9.73
N VAL A 213 -9.34 -32.94 -9.86
CA VAL A 213 -8.76 -32.10 -10.92
C VAL A 213 -8.21 -30.84 -10.27
N ASN A 214 -6.88 -30.76 -10.16
CA ASN A 214 -6.24 -29.53 -9.76
C ASN A 214 -5.93 -28.72 -11.04
N HIS A 215 -6.47 -27.52 -11.13
CA HIS A 215 -6.25 -26.63 -12.27
C HIS A 215 -4.77 -26.30 -12.51
N TYR A 216 -3.92 -26.46 -11.50
CA TYR A 216 -2.50 -26.08 -11.48
C TYR A 216 -1.55 -27.25 -11.71
N ASP A 217 -2.03 -28.46 -11.99
CA ASP A 217 -1.21 -29.70 -12.03
C ASP A 217 0.04 -29.57 -12.91
N MET A 218 -0.05 -28.91 -14.07
CA MET A 218 1.10 -28.76 -14.96
C MET A 218 2.19 -27.87 -14.33
N ILE A 219 1.80 -26.82 -13.62
CA ILE A 219 2.70 -25.90 -12.93
C ILE A 219 3.32 -26.61 -11.71
N LEU A 220 2.50 -27.30 -10.93
CA LEU A 220 2.94 -28.04 -9.74
C LEU A 220 3.91 -29.15 -10.09
N SER A 221 3.63 -29.95 -11.14
CA SER A 221 4.52 -31.01 -11.62
C SER A 221 5.89 -30.47 -12.10
N TRP A 222 5.94 -29.22 -12.55
CA TRP A 222 7.21 -28.59 -12.89
C TRP A 222 8.04 -28.33 -11.63
N PHE A 223 7.41 -27.84 -10.55
CA PHE A 223 8.09 -27.56 -9.27
C PHE A 223 8.55 -28.81 -8.52
N GLU A 224 7.95 -29.99 -8.75
CA GLU A 224 8.45 -31.27 -8.19
C GLU A 224 9.92 -31.54 -8.54
N LYS A 225 10.40 -31.02 -9.67
CA LYS A 225 11.75 -31.29 -10.20
C LYS A 225 12.60 -30.03 -10.35
N ASN A 226 12.03 -28.87 -10.17
CA ASN A 226 12.68 -27.59 -10.44
C ASN A 226 12.41 -26.60 -9.32
N LYS A 227 13.25 -25.58 -9.25
CA LYS A 227 13.06 -24.37 -8.44
C LYS A 227 13.11 -23.16 -9.35
N LEU A 228 12.45 -22.08 -8.96
CA LEU A 228 12.48 -20.81 -9.63
C LEU A 228 12.95 -19.73 -8.65
N GLU A 229 13.98 -19.01 -9.01
CA GLU A 229 14.49 -17.85 -8.27
C GLU A 229 14.27 -16.59 -9.11
N LEU A 230 13.45 -15.67 -8.62
CA LEU A 230 13.23 -14.36 -9.24
C LEU A 230 13.96 -13.30 -8.43
N ASN A 231 15.08 -12.83 -8.96
CA ASN A 231 15.83 -11.73 -8.36
C ASN A 231 15.29 -10.39 -8.89
N ASN A 232 15.11 -9.42 -7.99
CA ASN A 232 14.56 -8.11 -8.33
C ASN A 232 15.39 -7.32 -9.33
N ASN A 233 16.70 -7.63 -9.43
CA ASN A 233 17.64 -6.96 -10.34
C ASN A 233 17.86 -7.72 -11.66
N LEU A 234 17.11 -8.80 -11.94
CA LEU A 234 17.18 -9.48 -13.23
C LEU A 234 16.85 -8.53 -14.37
N LYS A 235 17.60 -8.64 -15.46
CA LYS A 235 17.26 -7.98 -16.72
C LYS A 235 15.89 -8.48 -17.20
N ASP A 236 15.14 -7.63 -17.91
CA ASP A 236 13.81 -8.01 -18.41
C ASP A 236 13.84 -9.30 -19.23
N SER A 237 14.87 -9.49 -20.10
CA SER A 237 15.02 -10.71 -20.90
C SER A 237 15.27 -11.97 -20.06
N GLU A 238 16.00 -11.85 -18.96
CA GLU A 238 16.26 -12.96 -18.04
C GLU A 238 15.05 -13.27 -17.20
N TYR A 239 14.36 -12.25 -16.73
CA TYR A 239 13.10 -12.36 -15.99
C TYR A 239 12.03 -13.07 -16.83
N SER A 240 11.82 -12.60 -18.07
CA SER A 240 10.92 -13.23 -19.03
C SER A 240 11.29 -14.70 -19.28
N LYS A 241 12.57 -14.99 -19.49
CA LYS A 241 13.07 -16.36 -19.70
C LYS A 241 12.79 -17.26 -18.50
N GLN A 242 13.00 -16.76 -17.28
CA GLN A 242 12.73 -17.52 -16.06
C GLN A 242 11.24 -17.85 -15.89
N LEU A 243 10.36 -16.87 -16.05
CA LEU A 243 8.93 -17.09 -15.98
C LEU A 243 8.43 -18.08 -17.04
N ASN A 244 8.91 -17.93 -18.28
CA ASN A 244 8.54 -18.83 -19.38
C ASN A 244 9.14 -20.24 -19.27
N SER A 245 10.15 -20.45 -18.42
CA SER A 245 10.67 -21.80 -18.12
C SER A 245 9.68 -22.65 -17.32
N VAL A 246 8.76 -22.03 -16.57
CA VAL A 246 7.75 -22.74 -15.78
C VAL A 246 6.67 -23.26 -16.72
N LYS A 247 6.66 -24.57 -16.92
CA LYS A 247 5.75 -25.23 -17.87
C LYS A 247 4.29 -25.02 -17.47
N GLY A 248 3.51 -24.52 -18.41
CA GLY A 248 2.07 -24.30 -18.23
C GLY A 248 1.70 -22.94 -17.65
N LEU A 249 2.66 -22.17 -17.10
CA LEU A 249 2.41 -20.89 -16.44
C LEU A 249 1.80 -19.85 -17.41
N SER A 250 2.47 -19.60 -18.52
CA SER A 250 2.02 -18.67 -19.57
C SER A 250 0.66 -19.05 -20.14
N ASN A 251 0.47 -20.33 -20.50
CA ASN A 251 -0.81 -20.83 -21.04
C ASN A 251 -1.97 -20.72 -20.03
N PHE A 252 -1.66 -20.86 -18.74
CA PHE A 252 -2.67 -20.74 -17.71
C PHE A 252 -3.16 -19.29 -17.58
N VAL A 253 -2.25 -18.33 -17.64
CA VAL A 253 -2.61 -16.91 -17.65
C VAL A 253 -3.45 -16.58 -18.88
N ASP A 254 -3.03 -16.98 -20.08
CA ASP A 254 -3.77 -16.73 -21.33
C ASP A 254 -5.20 -17.30 -21.31
N LYS A 255 -5.39 -18.44 -20.65
CA LYS A 255 -6.70 -19.08 -20.53
C LYS A 255 -7.68 -18.30 -19.65
N HIS A 256 -7.18 -17.61 -18.62
CA HIS A 256 -8.04 -16.97 -17.61
C HIS A 256 -8.14 -15.46 -17.79
N ILE A 257 -7.17 -14.85 -18.44
CA ILE A 257 -7.12 -13.40 -18.61
C ILE A 257 -6.95 -13.10 -20.11
N SER A 258 -7.98 -12.53 -20.68
CA SER A 258 -7.98 -12.16 -22.10
C SER A 258 -7.37 -10.78 -22.34
N SER A 259 -6.71 -10.61 -23.49
CA SER A 259 -6.25 -9.31 -24.00
C SER A 259 -5.14 -8.62 -23.19
N LEU A 260 -4.20 -9.41 -22.64
CA LEU A 260 -2.98 -8.88 -22.05
C LEU A 260 -1.93 -8.60 -23.12
N ASP A 261 -1.17 -7.51 -22.95
CA ASP A 261 0.11 -7.37 -23.65
C ASP A 261 1.17 -8.29 -23.01
N ASP A 262 2.30 -8.51 -23.70
CA ASP A 262 3.34 -9.43 -23.22
C ASP A 262 3.92 -8.99 -21.87
N LYS A 263 3.98 -7.69 -21.59
CA LYS A 263 4.54 -7.13 -20.36
C LYS A 263 3.60 -7.29 -19.19
N GLU A 264 2.31 -7.05 -19.38
CA GLU A 264 1.29 -7.33 -18.36
C GLU A 264 1.17 -8.83 -18.09
N LYS A 265 1.31 -9.66 -19.11
CA LYS A 265 1.30 -11.10 -18.98
C LYS A 265 2.37 -11.60 -18.01
N GLU A 266 3.61 -11.09 -18.09
CA GLU A 266 4.67 -11.43 -17.15
C GLU A 266 4.33 -11.05 -15.71
N PHE A 267 3.72 -9.91 -15.50
CA PHE A 267 3.22 -9.51 -14.18
C PHE A 267 2.19 -10.51 -13.64
N PHE A 268 1.23 -10.94 -14.47
CA PHE A 268 0.23 -11.93 -14.08
C PHE A 268 0.82 -13.34 -13.87
N MET A 269 1.87 -13.71 -14.61
CA MET A 269 2.59 -14.97 -14.38
C MET A 269 3.26 -14.99 -13.01
N GLU A 270 3.94 -13.92 -12.61
CA GLU A 270 4.54 -13.78 -11.29
C GLU A 270 3.46 -13.71 -10.20
N PHE A 271 2.38 -12.96 -10.42
CA PHE A 271 1.24 -12.89 -9.50
C PHE A 271 0.59 -14.26 -9.28
N LEU A 272 0.46 -15.08 -10.34
CA LEU A 272 -0.04 -16.45 -10.24
C LEU A 272 0.85 -17.30 -9.34
N LEU A 273 2.19 -17.23 -9.47
CA LEU A 273 3.12 -17.97 -8.62
C LEU A 273 2.99 -17.57 -7.15
N HIS A 274 2.93 -16.28 -6.88
CA HIS A 274 2.68 -15.78 -5.53
C HIS A 274 1.34 -16.27 -4.98
N GLY A 275 0.28 -16.23 -5.79
CA GLY A 275 -1.05 -16.64 -5.37
C GLY A 275 -1.17 -18.13 -5.05
N ILE A 276 -0.60 -19.00 -5.87
CA ILE A 276 -0.58 -20.44 -5.57
C ILE A 276 0.28 -20.78 -4.35
N SER A 277 1.34 -20.00 -4.10
CA SER A 277 2.13 -20.11 -2.86
C SER A 277 1.32 -19.72 -1.62
N GLU A 278 0.60 -18.59 -1.67
CA GLU A 278 -0.27 -18.14 -0.56
C GLU A 278 -1.44 -19.12 -0.29
N ASN A 279 -1.78 -19.95 -1.27
CA ASN A 279 -2.75 -21.04 -1.12
C ASN A 279 -2.07 -22.38 -0.75
N SER A 280 -0.81 -22.37 -0.34
CA SER A 280 -0.07 -23.55 0.13
C SER A 280 0.01 -24.69 -0.90
N LEU A 281 0.15 -24.35 -2.19
CA LEU A 281 0.38 -25.33 -3.26
C LEU A 281 1.85 -25.48 -3.60
N ILE A 282 2.64 -24.41 -3.45
CA ILE A 282 4.10 -24.38 -3.54
C ILE A 282 4.67 -23.60 -2.37
N SER A 283 5.93 -23.84 -2.03
CA SER A 283 6.68 -23.07 -1.02
C SER A 283 7.26 -21.80 -1.63
N LYS A 284 7.28 -20.71 -0.84
CA LYS A 284 7.89 -19.45 -1.20
C LYS A 284 8.79 -18.97 -0.07
N LYS A 285 9.99 -18.54 -0.43
CA LYS A 285 10.93 -17.93 0.52
C LYS A 285 11.45 -16.61 -0.02
N TYR A 286 11.35 -15.58 0.80
CA TYR A 286 11.96 -14.29 0.50
C TYR A 286 13.41 -14.25 0.99
N THR A 287 14.30 -13.73 0.16
CA THR A 287 15.64 -13.31 0.52
C THR A 287 15.74 -11.79 0.46
N SER A 288 16.91 -11.22 0.70
CA SER A 288 17.10 -9.77 0.62
C SER A 288 16.85 -9.18 -0.76
N THR A 289 17.00 -9.96 -1.82
CA THR A 289 16.95 -9.49 -3.22
C THR A 289 16.16 -10.39 -4.17
N SER A 290 15.70 -11.55 -3.71
CA SER A 290 14.98 -12.51 -4.54
C SER A 290 13.79 -13.16 -3.84
N VAL A 291 12.95 -13.78 -4.65
CA VAL A 291 11.88 -14.67 -4.21
C VAL A 291 12.13 -16.04 -4.81
N ASP A 292 12.23 -17.05 -3.95
CA ASP A 292 12.47 -18.43 -4.34
C ASP A 292 11.18 -19.23 -4.24
N PHE A 293 10.79 -19.90 -5.32
CA PHE A 293 9.65 -20.80 -5.37
C PHE A 293 10.13 -22.24 -5.57
N LYS A 294 9.58 -23.15 -4.79
CA LYS A 294 9.90 -24.59 -4.85
C LYS A 294 8.72 -25.45 -4.41
N ASP A 295 8.84 -26.75 -4.58
CA ASP A 295 7.83 -27.69 -4.07
C ASP A 295 7.74 -27.63 -2.54
N LEU A 296 6.53 -27.86 -2.01
CA LEU A 296 6.28 -27.91 -0.55
C LEU A 296 7.10 -28.99 0.16
N ILE A 297 7.35 -30.14 -0.50
CA ILE A 297 8.01 -31.29 0.11
C ILE A 297 9.53 -31.08 0.19
N SER A 298 10.09 -30.16 -0.56
CA SER A 298 11.53 -29.89 -0.55
C SER A 298 12.03 -29.14 0.69
N ASP A 299 11.15 -28.79 1.62
CA ASP A 299 11.44 -28.12 2.91
C ASP A 299 11.39 -29.08 4.10
N ILE A 300 11.10 -30.38 3.88
CA ILE A 300 11.15 -31.46 4.86
C ILE A 300 12.45 -32.26 4.64
#